data_e03d846cda2793286c425e54efa9ad64
#
_entry.id   e03d846cda2793286c425e54efa9ad64
#
_cell.length_a   1.000
_cell.length_b   1.000
_cell.length_c   1.000
_cell.angle_alpha   90.00
_cell.angle_beta   90.00
_cell.angle_gamma   90.00
#
_symmetry.space_group_name_H-M   'P 1'
#
loop_
_entity.id
_entity.type
_entity.pdbx_description
1 polymer ?
#
loop_
_entity_poly.entity_id
_entity_poly.type
_entity_poly.pdbx_seq_one_letter_code
_entity_poly.pdbx_strand_id
1 'polypeptide(L)'
;MLGTPDPRGLARFYAEVLGWRIHSDEEDWATIAPDQGKVYLGFQLEREHTPPAWPAQPGEQQMQMHLDIEVSDLDAAVAAAQRLGGQVAEHQPQLGVRVIIDPSGHPFCLYVGAAEEAAQTPG
;
A
#
# COMPACT_ATOMS: atom_id res chain seq x y z
N MET A 1 0.82 7.18 -9.78
CA MET A 1 -0.54 6.65 -10.06
C MET A 1 -0.50 5.14 -10.13
N LEU A 2 -1.45 4.48 -9.52
CA LEU A 2 -1.53 3.02 -9.53
C LEU A 2 -2.65 2.55 -10.46
N GLY A 3 -2.36 1.58 -11.33
CA GLY A 3 -3.35 0.93 -12.16
C GLY A 3 -4.15 -0.11 -11.38
N THR A 4 -5.45 -0.20 -11.63
CA THR A 4 -6.34 -1.07 -10.88
C THR A 4 -7.61 -1.34 -11.67
N PRO A 5 -8.21 -2.53 -11.53
CA PRO A 5 -9.55 -2.74 -12.10
C PRO A 5 -10.66 -2.04 -11.32
N ASP A 6 -10.37 -1.53 -10.11
CA ASP A 6 -11.35 -0.87 -9.24
C ASP A 6 -10.77 0.38 -8.61
N PRO A 7 -10.72 1.53 -9.32
CA PRO A 7 -10.14 2.75 -8.78
C PRO A 7 -10.77 3.22 -7.47
N ARG A 8 -12.09 3.20 -7.38
CA ARG A 8 -12.77 3.65 -6.16
C ARG A 8 -12.43 2.77 -4.95
N GLY A 9 -12.42 1.46 -5.15
CA GLY A 9 -12.10 0.53 -4.07
C GLY A 9 -10.68 0.66 -3.59
N LEU A 10 -9.73 0.77 -4.53
CA LEU A 10 -8.32 0.91 -4.16
C LEU A 10 -8.05 2.28 -3.51
N ALA A 11 -8.70 3.34 -3.99
CA ALA A 11 -8.58 4.65 -3.36
C ALA A 11 -9.07 4.63 -1.90
N ARG A 12 -10.18 3.97 -1.62
CA ARG A 12 -10.69 3.85 -0.24
C ARG A 12 -9.73 3.07 0.64
N PHE A 13 -9.16 1.99 0.11
CA PHE A 13 -8.16 1.21 0.84
C PHE A 13 -7.00 2.11 1.30
N TYR A 14 -6.38 2.84 0.38
CA TYR A 14 -5.24 3.68 0.72
C TYR A 14 -5.63 4.91 1.53
N ALA A 15 -6.82 5.48 1.30
CA ALA A 15 -7.31 6.57 2.13
C ALA A 15 -7.38 6.17 3.60
N GLU A 16 -7.87 4.96 3.88
CA GLU A 16 -7.94 4.43 5.24
C GLU A 16 -6.56 4.10 5.80
N VAL A 17 -5.69 3.47 4.99
CA VAL A 17 -4.33 3.13 5.43
C VAL A 17 -3.53 4.39 5.77
N LEU A 18 -3.64 5.42 4.95
CA LEU A 18 -2.86 6.65 5.10
C LEU A 18 -3.54 7.70 5.98
N GLY A 19 -4.82 7.57 6.24
CA GLY A 19 -5.59 8.61 6.91
C GLY A 19 -5.80 9.83 6.03
N TRP A 20 -5.87 9.64 4.72
CA TRP A 20 -6.07 10.70 3.75
C TRP A 20 -7.53 10.78 3.34
N ARG A 21 -7.91 11.88 2.69
CA ARG A 21 -9.28 12.09 2.23
C ARG A 21 -9.42 11.73 0.75
N ILE A 22 -10.61 11.32 0.35
CA ILE A 22 -10.92 11.13 -1.07
C ILE A 22 -11.05 12.51 -1.70
N HIS A 23 -10.31 12.75 -2.78
CA HIS A 23 -10.32 14.02 -3.50
C HIS A 23 -11.21 13.95 -4.75
N SER A 24 -11.05 12.91 -5.58
CA SER A 24 -11.95 12.63 -6.68
C SER A 24 -12.38 11.18 -6.62
N ASP A 25 -13.60 10.89 -7.09
CA ASP A 25 -14.21 9.57 -6.91
C ASP A 25 -15.07 9.25 -8.14
N GLU A 26 -14.39 8.95 -9.25
CA GLU A 26 -15.04 8.60 -10.49
C GLU A 26 -14.79 7.12 -10.81
N GLU A 27 -15.62 6.55 -11.69
CA GLU A 27 -15.54 5.12 -11.99
C GLU A 27 -14.19 4.71 -12.57
N ASP A 28 -13.62 5.55 -13.43
CA ASP A 28 -12.35 5.25 -14.12
C ASP A 28 -11.15 5.97 -13.50
N TRP A 29 -11.36 6.77 -12.47
CA TRP A 29 -10.33 7.61 -11.88
C TRP A 29 -10.70 8.01 -10.47
N ALA A 30 -9.80 7.82 -9.54
CA ALA A 30 -9.97 8.30 -8.17
C ALA A 30 -8.65 8.83 -7.64
N THR A 31 -8.71 9.84 -6.80
CA THR A 31 -7.51 10.37 -6.13
C THR A 31 -7.78 10.58 -4.66
N ILE A 32 -6.71 10.47 -3.89
CA ILE A 32 -6.72 10.79 -2.47
C ILE A 32 -5.66 11.85 -2.20
N ALA A 33 -5.87 12.61 -1.14
CA ALA A 33 -4.99 13.73 -0.81
C ALA A 33 -4.86 13.86 0.70
N PRO A 34 -3.67 14.28 1.19
CA PRO A 34 -3.52 14.66 2.59
C PRO A 34 -4.24 15.98 2.85
N ASP A 35 -4.42 16.31 4.13
CA ASP A 35 -5.01 17.58 4.50
C ASP A 35 -4.18 18.78 4.05
N GLN A 36 -2.87 18.60 4.00
CA GLN A 36 -1.94 19.66 3.59
C GLN A 36 -0.94 19.06 2.59
N GLY A 37 -0.52 19.89 1.65
CA GLY A 37 0.46 19.49 0.65
C GLY A 37 -0.12 19.43 -0.75
N LYS A 38 0.75 19.18 -1.72
CA LYS A 38 0.41 19.23 -3.14
C LYS A 38 0.59 17.89 -3.85
N VAL A 39 0.94 16.84 -3.12
CA VAL A 39 1.13 15.51 -3.72
C VAL A 39 -0.14 14.71 -3.50
N TYR A 40 -0.73 14.26 -4.58
CA TYR A 40 -1.93 13.42 -4.58
C TYR A 40 -1.55 12.02 -5.04
N LEU A 41 -2.27 11.03 -4.54
CA LEU A 41 -2.12 9.65 -5.03
C LEU A 41 -3.34 9.32 -5.87
N GLY A 42 -3.10 8.90 -7.12
CA GLY A 42 -4.14 8.61 -8.08
C GLY A 42 -4.26 7.14 -8.40
N PHE A 43 -5.48 6.72 -8.75
CA PHE A 43 -5.83 5.34 -9.10
C PHE A 43 -6.58 5.38 -10.42
N GLN A 44 -6.04 4.70 -11.41
CA GLN A 44 -6.54 4.75 -12.77
C GLN A 44 -7.11 3.38 -13.16
N LEU A 45 -8.25 3.38 -13.83
CA LEU A 45 -8.84 2.15 -14.32
C LEU A 45 -7.91 1.49 -15.35
N GLU A 46 -7.52 0.27 -15.05
CA GLU A 46 -6.78 -0.60 -15.97
C GLU A 46 -7.56 -1.91 -16.08
N ARG A 47 -8.31 -2.06 -17.18
CA ARG A 47 -9.17 -3.23 -17.36
C ARG A 47 -8.37 -4.51 -17.55
N GLU A 48 -7.16 -4.39 -18.07
CA GLU A 48 -6.25 -5.51 -18.29
C GLU A 48 -5.12 -5.52 -17.26
N HIS A 49 -5.43 -5.10 -16.03
CA HIS A 49 -4.46 -5.02 -14.96
C HIS A 49 -3.82 -6.38 -14.67
N THR A 50 -2.49 -6.41 -14.70
CA THR A 50 -1.70 -7.56 -14.28
C THR A 50 -0.96 -7.17 -13.00
N PRO A 51 -1.24 -7.82 -11.85
CA PRO A 51 -0.53 -7.51 -10.61
C PRO A 51 0.97 -7.78 -10.75
N PRO A 52 1.84 -6.94 -10.18
CA PRO A 52 3.26 -7.24 -10.16
C PRO A 52 3.54 -8.47 -9.30
N ALA A 53 4.58 -9.22 -9.68
CA ALA A 53 5.02 -10.37 -8.89
C ALA A 53 5.82 -9.90 -7.68
N TRP A 54 5.57 -10.49 -6.53
CA TRP A 54 6.36 -10.29 -5.33
C TRP A 54 6.69 -11.63 -4.68
N PRO A 55 7.97 -11.97 -4.46
CA PRO A 55 9.14 -11.20 -4.91
C PRO A 55 9.28 -11.20 -6.43
N ALA A 56 10.07 -10.25 -6.95
CA ALA A 56 10.27 -10.12 -8.39
C ALA A 56 10.82 -11.40 -9.00
N GLN A 57 10.27 -11.80 -10.13
CA GLN A 57 10.67 -13.02 -10.85
C GLN A 57 10.93 -12.69 -12.31
N PRO A 58 11.94 -13.33 -12.96
CA PRO A 58 12.16 -13.13 -14.38
C PRO A 58 10.94 -13.52 -15.21
N GLY A 59 10.61 -12.66 -16.18
CA GLY A 59 9.48 -12.90 -17.07
C GLY A 59 8.12 -12.56 -16.51
N GLU A 60 8.01 -12.21 -15.23
CA GLU A 60 6.76 -11.81 -14.61
C GLU A 60 6.61 -10.30 -14.63
N GLN A 61 5.38 -9.81 -14.40
CA GLN A 61 5.11 -8.38 -14.35
C GLN A 61 5.91 -7.73 -13.23
N GLN A 62 6.69 -6.71 -13.57
CA GLN A 62 7.52 -6.03 -12.60
C GLN A 62 6.75 -4.92 -11.88
N MET A 63 7.10 -4.72 -10.62
CA MET A 63 6.62 -3.59 -9.83
C MET A 63 7.28 -2.32 -10.35
N GLN A 64 6.48 -1.34 -10.75
CA GLN A 64 6.97 -0.06 -11.27
C GLN A 64 7.28 0.94 -10.17
N MET A 65 6.53 0.88 -9.08
CA MET A 65 6.74 1.71 -7.90
C MET A 65 6.07 1.03 -6.71
N HIS A 66 6.49 1.40 -5.51
CA HIS A 66 5.77 1.00 -4.31
C HIS A 66 5.83 2.13 -3.28
N LEU A 67 4.93 2.08 -2.32
CA LEU A 67 4.90 3.03 -1.22
C LEU A 67 5.60 2.42 -0.01
N ASP A 68 6.37 3.25 0.69
CA ASP A 68 6.90 2.92 2.01
C ASP A 68 6.21 3.84 3.01
N ILE A 69 5.45 3.26 3.92
CA ILE A 69 4.61 4.01 4.86
C ILE A 69 5.16 3.80 6.27
N GLU A 70 5.62 4.89 6.88
CA GLU A 70 6.10 4.84 8.26
C GLU A 70 4.92 4.79 9.22
N VAL A 71 5.00 3.86 10.18
CA VAL A 71 3.97 3.69 11.20
C VAL A 71 4.64 3.60 12.57
N SER A 72 3.88 3.90 13.61
CA SER A 72 4.40 3.84 14.98
C SER A 72 4.25 2.46 15.63
N ASP A 73 3.28 1.67 15.20
CA ASP A 73 3.02 0.32 15.70
C ASP A 73 2.81 -0.60 14.50
N LEU A 74 3.84 -1.40 14.20
CA LEU A 74 3.83 -2.24 13.01
C LEU A 74 2.72 -3.29 13.06
N ASP A 75 2.57 -3.98 14.18
CA ASP A 75 1.55 -5.03 14.29
C ASP A 75 0.13 -4.47 14.15
N ALA A 76 -0.14 -3.32 14.76
CA ALA A 76 -1.44 -2.66 14.65
C ALA A 76 -1.71 -2.21 13.19
N ALA A 77 -0.69 -1.67 12.53
CA ALA A 77 -0.82 -1.22 11.14
C ALA A 77 -1.06 -2.39 10.19
N VAL A 78 -0.36 -3.51 10.39
CA VAL A 78 -0.57 -4.73 9.60
C VAL A 78 -1.99 -5.27 9.80
N ALA A 79 -2.46 -5.33 11.04
CA ALA A 79 -3.82 -5.79 11.32
C ALA A 79 -4.87 -4.89 10.67
N ALA A 80 -4.66 -3.58 10.70
CA ALA A 80 -5.55 -2.63 10.04
C ALA A 80 -5.59 -2.84 8.52
N ALA A 81 -4.43 -3.01 7.90
CA ALA A 81 -4.34 -3.27 6.46
C ALA A 81 -5.07 -4.56 6.08
N GLN A 82 -4.94 -5.61 6.89
CA GLN A 82 -5.63 -6.88 6.65
C GLN A 82 -7.14 -6.72 6.73
N ARG A 83 -7.64 -5.96 7.72
CA ARG A 83 -9.09 -5.70 7.84
C ARG A 83 -9.64 -4.96 6.62
N LEU A 84 -8.81 -4.14 5.99
CA LEU A 84 -9.20 -3.35 4.81
C LEU A 84 -9.07 -4.13 3.50
N GLY A 85 -8.58 -5.36 3.55
CA GLY A 85 -8.46 -6.22 2.36
C GLY A 85 -7.04 -6.46 1.87
N GLY A 86 -6.04 -5.94 2.57
CA GLY A 86 -4.65 -6.22 2.25
C GLY A 86 -4.25 -7.61 2.71
N GLN A 87 -3.20 -8.16 2.12
CA GLN A 87 -2.65 -9.45 2.48
C GLN A 87 -1.18 -9.32 2.81
N VAL A 88 -0.75 -9.96 3.89
CA VAL A 88 0.66 -10.01 4.24
C VAL A 88 1.36 -10.92 3.23
N ALA A 89 2.41 -10.41 2.58
CA ALA A 89 3.17 -11.20 1.63
C ALA A 89 3.93 -12.33 2.34
N GLU A 90 4.10 -13.47 1.68
CA GLU A 90 4.88 -14.57 2.24
C GLU A 90 6.34 -14.19 2.38
N HIS A 91 6.89 -13.51 1.38
CA HIS A 91 8.29 -13.10 1.38
C HIS A 91 8.46 -11.79 2.14
N GLN A 92 9.16 -11.83 3.29
CA GLN A 92 9.40 -10.69 4.17
C GLN A 92 10.91 -10.52 4.34
N PRO A 93 11.54 -9.64 3.52
CA PRO A 93 13.00 -9.57 3.51
C PRO A 93 13.62 -8.90 4.73
N GLN A 94 12.86 -8.10 5.49
CA GLN A 94 13.41 -7.31 6.61
C GLN A 94 12.55 -7.42 7.86
N LEU A 95 13.20 -7.41 9.02
CA LEU A 95 12.52 -7.59 10.30
C LEU A 95 11.59 -6.43 10.67
N GLY A 96 12.04 -5.20 10.51
CA GLY A 96 11.28 -4.01 10.87
C GLY A 96 10.34 -3.50 9.79
N VAL A 97 10.15 -4.26 8.73
CA VAL A 97 9.33 -3.90 7.57
C VAL A 97 8.39 -5.05 7.27
N ARG A 98 7.15 -4.73 6.92
CA ARG A 98 6.20 -5.75 6.44
C ARG A 98 5.71 -5.36 5.06
N VAL A 99 5.88 -6.27 4.12
CA VAL A 99 5.34 -6.13 2.78
C VAL A 99 3.91 -6.60 2.80
N ILE A 100 3.03 -5.72 2.35
CA ILE A 100 1.59 -5.98 2.24
C ILE A 100 1.23 -5.91 0.76
N ILE A 101 0.36 -6.81 0.32
CA ILE A 101 -0.20 -6.79 -1.03
C ILE A 101 -1.56 -6.12 -0.95
N ASP A 102 -1.76 -5.06 -1.70
CA ASP A 102 -3.03 -4.35 -1.68
C ASP A 102 -4.12 -5.13 -2.43
N PRO A 103 -5.39 -4.71 -2.38
CA PRO A 103 -6.47 -5.45 -3.04
C PRO A 103 -6.31 -5.62 -4.55
N SER A 104 -5.50 -4.82 -5.20
CA SER A 104 -5.22 -4.94 -6.64
C SER A 104 -3.91 -5.65 -6.93
N GLY A 105 -3.22 -6.16 -5.91
CA GLY A 105 -2.00 -6.92 -6.06
C GLY A 105 -0.72 -6.12 -6.05
N HIS A 106 -0.76 -4.81 -5.77
CA HIS A 106 0.45 -4.01 -5.66
C HIS A 106 1.08 -4.20 -4.29
N PRO A 107 2.39 -4.51 -4.22
CA PRO A 107 3.08 -4.52 -2.93
C PRO A 107 3.33 -3.11 -2.41
N PHE A 108 3.22 -2.94 -1.10
CA PHE A 108 3.68 -1.74 -0.42
C PHE A 108 4.23 -2.15 0.94
N CYS A 109 5.01 -1.27 1.55
CA CYS A 109 5.68 -1.59 2.80
C CYS A 109 5.17 -0.72 3.94
N LEU A 110 4.96 -1.34 5.08
CA LEU A 110 4.76 -0.68 6.36
C LEU A 110 6.05 -0.84 7.16
N TYR A 111 6.57 0.22 7.72
CA TYR A 111 7.81 0.14 8.49
C TYR A 111 7.75 1.07 9.69
N VAL A 112 8.60 0.78 10.66
CA VAL A 112 8.76 1.65 11.84
C VAL A 112 10.06 2.43 11.70
N GLY A 113 10.06 3.64 12.21
CA GLY A 113 11.28 4.45 12.29
C GLY A 113 12.29 3.83 13.27
N ALA A 114 13.52 4.32 13.23
CA ALA A 114 14.61 3.73 14.02
C ALA A 114 14.27 3.66 15.52
N ALA A 115 13.61 4.70 16.06
CA ALA A 115 13.26 4.72 17.48
C ALA A 115 12.17 3.70 17.81
N GLU A 116 11.14 3.60 16.96
CA GLU A 116 10.05 2.64 17.14
C GLU A 116 10.51 1.21 16.89
N GLU A 117 11.41 1.01 15.94
CA GLU A 117 12.00 -0.29 15.68
C GLU A 117 12.74 -0.81 16.91
N ALA A 118 13.54 0.05 17.55
CA ALA A 118 14.26 -0.31 18.77
C ALA A 118 13.31 -0.66 19.90
N ALA A 119 12.16 0.02 20.00
CA ALA A 119 11.16 -0.26 21.03
C ALA A 119 10.39 -1.55 20.78
N GLN A 120 10.28 -2.00 19.54
CA GLN A 120 9.52 -3.19 19.16
C GLN A 120 10.38 -4.44 19.03
N THR A 121 11.70 -4.29 18.96
CA THR A 121 12.60 -5.41 18.86
C THR A 121 12.74 -6.10 20.22
N PRO A 122 12.53 -7.41 20.32
CA PRO A 122 12.74 -8.12 21.57
C PRO A 122 14.21 -8.09 21.97
N GLY A 123 14.49 -7.79 23.19
CA GLY A 123 15.88 -7.81 23.62
C GLY A 123 16.31 -6.83 24.55
#